data_96eaf6f9b7f7429506cf3d22c5789772
#
_entry.id   96eaf6f9b7f7429506cf3d22c5789772
#
_cell.length_a   1.000
_cell.length_b   1.000
_cell.length_c   1.000
_cell.angle_alpha   90.00
_cell.angle_beta   90.00
_cell.angle_gamma   90.00
#
_symmetry.space_group_name_H-M   'P 1'
#
loop_
_entity.id
_entity.type
_entity.pdbx_description
1 polymer ?
#
loop_
_entity_poly.entity_id
_entity_poly.type
_entity_poly.pdbx_seq_one_letter_code
_entity_poly.pdbx_strand_id
1 'polypeptide(L)'
;MITVKDLTWRIGLMMAAAVFVPLANAAPASTGMSTVGATTEVADGMALYQEHCAACHDGQVPRAPHMITFSTIGADTILNAMNNGVMRAQASALSATERKVLAGFLAGEAMAPPKPILACADPMNELASSDAAAMQGWGGNAKNRRHSDGAGLDRNNVDQLALKWVFAYPGALRARSQPLVHDGVIFVGSQSGDIYALDLESGCAHWTYSAGAEVRSSLSLGLVPGRDDPVLYMGDFSATVHAIDASDGSLVWRASVGVHPDATITGSPKLHEGSLYVPISSSEWATAADPGYACCTFRGGVASVDAASGELNWRAHVIEEPAVETGETNPFGAARKGPAGAPVWNSPTIDAERGVLYVGTGEGYTSPAADTSDAVLAFSLATGERQWAKQLLGGDAWNMACFIGEAANCPEEDGPDLDIGASTVLWSGGERDYLLVGQKSGDVYAL
;
A
#
# COMPACT_ATOMS: atom_id res chain seq x y z
N MET A 1 19.58 18.86 24.01
CA MET A 1 18.56 19.82 24.48
C MET A 1 18.75 21.11 23.69
N ILE A 2 17.96 21.31 22.67
CA ILE A 2 17.91 22.60 21.94
C ILE A 2 16.42 22.97 21.87
N THR A 3 16.07 24.02 22.57
CA THR A 3 14.73 24.62 22.64
C THR A 3 14.56 25.60 21.48
N VAL A 4 13.50 25.42 20.68
CA VAL A 4 13.10 26.37 19.65
C VAL A 4 12.05 27.32 20.27
N LYS A 5 12.34 28.59 20.30
CA LYS A 5 11.40 29.69 20.63
C LYS A 5 11.28 30.64 19.46
N ASP A 6 10.01 30.92 19.14
CA ASP A 6 9.48 32.16 18.55
C ASP A 6 9.91 32.57 17.13
N LEU A 7 8.99 32.35 16.19
CA LEU A 7 8.94 33.12 14.95
C LEU A 7 7.48 33.57 14.70
N THR A 8 7.16 34.79 15.10
CA THR A 8 5.89 35.47 14.79
C THR A 8 5.97 36.14 13.42
N TRP A 9 5.14 35.69 12.47
CA TRP A 9 4.98 36.34 11.17
C TRP A 9 3.82 37.35 11.22
N ARG A 10 4.10 38.62 10.89
CA ARG A 10 3.11 39.67 10.62
C ARG A 10 2.68 39.59 9.15
N ILE A 11 1.39 39.36 8.91
CA ILE A 11 0.78 39.44 7.58
C ILE A 11 0.25 40.87 7.41
N GLY A 12 0.82 41.57 6.43
CA GLY A 12 0.32 42.88 5.98
C GLY A 12 -0.78 42.70 4.93
N LEU A 13 -1.94 43.30 5.20
CA LEU A 13 -3.11 43.32 4.33
C LEU A 13 -2.90 44.41 3.25
N MET A 14 -2.84 44.04 1.95
CA MET A 14 -3.02 44.99 0.85
C MET A 14 -4.36 44.72 0.17
N MET A 15 -5.27 45.68 0.26
CA MET A 15 -6.51 45.72 -0.51
C MET A 15 -6.21 46.17 -1.94
N ALA A 16 -6.61 45.41 -2.94
CA ALA A 16 -6.70 45.83 -4.33
C ALA A 16 -8.16 45.84 -4.75
N ALA A 17 -8.65 46.99 -5.21
CA ALA A 17 -9.99 47.18 -5.72
C ALA A 17 -10.12 46.61 -7.14
N ALA A 18 -11.11 45.75 -7.35
CA ALA A 18 -11.45 45.23 -8.68
C ALA A 18 -12.63 46.01 -9.27
N VAL A 19 -12.43 46.47 -10.49
CA VAL A 19 -13.44 47.15 -11.32
C VAL A 19 -14.24 46.06 -12.08
N PHE A 20 -15.57 46.10 -11.89
CA PHE A 20 -16.51 45.24 -12.65
C PHE A 20 -16.85 45.86 -14.02
N VAL A 21 -16.72 45.07 -15.08
CA VAL A 21 -17.31 45.32 -16.40
C VAL A 21 -18.25 44.16 -16.76
N PRO A 22 -19.51 44.41 -17.08
CA PRO A 22 -20.45 43.34 -17.48
C PRO A 22 -20.34 43.07 -18.97
N LEU A 23 -20.15 41.81 -19.36
CA LEU A 23 -20.32 41.31 -20.73
C LEU A 23 -21.61 40.47 -20.83
N ALA A 24 -22.44 40.83 -21.79
CA ALA A 24 -23.75 40.26 -22.03
C ALA A 24 -23.69 38.88 -22.73
N ASN A 25 -24.72 38.09 -22.45
CA ASN A 25 -25.00 36.73 -22.91
C ASN A 25 -25.24 36.56 -24.42
N ALA A 26 -24.73 35.43 -24.93
CA ALA A 26 -25.40 34.69 -26.00
C ALA A 26 -25.23 33.18 -25.74
N ALA A 27 -26.34 32.47 -25.51
CA ALA A 27 -26.35 31.03 -25.32
C ALA A 27 -26.57 30.30 -26.66
N PRO A 28 -25.95 29.15 -26.91
CA PRO A 28 -26.46 28.15 -27.83
C PRO A 28 -27.16 27.02 -27.06
N ALA A 29 -28.31 26.61 -27.60
CA ALA A 29 -29.12 25.49 -27.12
C ALA A 29 -28.34 24.16 -27.21
N SER A 30 -28.24 23.44 -26.11
CA SER A 30 -27.75 22.07 -26.07
C SER A 30 -28.90 21.10 -25.84
N THR A 31 -29.04 20.17 -26.76
CA THR A 31 -29.84 18.95 -26.64
C THR A 31 -29.29 18.09 -25.50
N GLY A 32 -30.17 17.81 -24.53
CA GLY A 32 -29.83 17.06 -23.35
C GLY A 32 -29.53 15.58 -23.63
N MET A 33 -28.48 15.11 -22.97
CA MET A 33 -28.31 13.72 -22.66
C MET A 33 -27.98 13.63 -21.16
N SER A 34 -28.79 12.87 -20.45
CA SER A 34 -28.83 12.76 -18.99
C SER A 34 -27.57 12.08 -18.45
N THR A 35 -26.67 12.85 -17.81
CA THR A 35 -25.54 12.34 -16.99
C THR A 35 -25.65 12.86 -15.54
N VAL A 36 -26.87 13.06 -15.02
CA VAL A 36 -27.10 13.77 -13.75
C VAL A 36 -26.98 12.88 -12.51
N GLY A 37 -26.87 11.53 -12.65
CA GLY A 37 -26.92 10.65 -11.48
C GLY A 37 -25.60 10.57 -10.64
N ALA A 38 -24.48 10.28 -11.29
CA ALA A 38 -23.26 9.93 -10.58
C ALA A 38 -22.52 11.10 -9.89
N THR A 39 -22.59 12.30 -10.43
CA THR A 39 -21.91 13.48 -9.84
C THR A 39 -22.64 14.05 -8.62
N THR A 40 -23.94 13.83 -8.53
CA THR A 40 -24.77 14.28 -7.38
C THR A 40 -24.51 13.39 -6.17
N GLU A 41 -24.45 12.08 -6.34
CA GLU A 41 -24.23 11.13 -5.25
C GLU A 41 -22.85 11.28 -4.59
N VAL A 42 -21.79 11.58 -5.34
CA VAL A 42 -20.44 11.85 -4.78
C VAL A 42 -20.43 13.15 -3.99
N ALA A 43 -21.05 14.20 -4.51
CA ALA A 43 -21.15 15.47 -3.80
C ALA A 43 -21.97 15.34 -2.51
N ASP A 44 -23.06 14.56 -2.56
CA ASP A 44 -23.90 14.28 -1.40
C ASP A 44 -23.16 13.41 -0.36
N GLY A 45 -22.40 12.37 -0.78
CA GLY A 45 -21.61 11.52 0.11
C GLY A 45 -20.50 12.29 0.84
N MET A 46 -19.80 13.17 0.13
CA MET A 46 -18.79 14.04 0.74
C MET A 46 -19.39 15.01 1.76
N ALA A 47 -20.52 15.63 1.41
CA ALA A 47 -21.22 16.56 2.30
C ALA A 47 -21.68 15.85 3.60
N LEU A 48 -22.28 14.67 3.47
CA LEU A 48 -22.69 13.85 4.60
C LEU A 48 -21.50 13.45 5.48
N TYR A 49 -20.37 13.09 4.88
CA TYR A 49 -19.16 12.78 5.62
C TYR A 49 -18.65 13.98 6.42
N GLN A 50 -18.52 15.12 5.78
CA GLN A 50 -18.04 16.34 6.43
C GLN A 50 -18.93 16.78 7.60
N GLU A 51 -20.24 16.64 7.45
CA GLU A 51 -21.20 17.08 8.48
C GLU A 51 -21.26 16.10 9.66
N HIS A 52 -21.19 14.77 9.42
CA HIS A 52 -21.52 13.79 10.43
C HIS A 52 -20.35 12.93 10.92
N CYS A 53 -19.24 12.85 10.16
CA CYS A 53 -18.19 11.83 10.38
C CYS A 53 -16.79 12.42 10.54
N ALA A 54 -16.45 13.48 9.80
CA ALA A 54 -15.11 14.04 9.70
C ALA A 54 -14.54 14.45 11.07
N ALA A 55 -15.37 14.95 11.99
CA ALA A 55 -14.95 15.37 13.33
C ALA A 55 -14.25 14.26 14.13
N CYS A 56 -14.54 12.99 13.83
CA CYS A 56 -13.89 11.84 14.45
C CYS A 56 -12.89 11.15 13.52
N HIS A 57 -13.25 11.02 12.24
CA HIS A 57 -12.54 10.17 11.28
C HIS A 57 -11.44 10.87 10.48
N ASP A 58 -11.25 12.19 10.66
CA ASP A 58 -10.11 12.94 10.10
C ASP A 58 -8.93 13.06 11.09
N GLY A 59 -8.78 12.07 11.98
CA GLY A 59 -7.66 11.99 12.92
C GLY A 59 -7.84 12.74 14.23
N GLN A 60 -9.03 13.28 14.52
CA GLN A 60 -9.30 14.02 15.76
C GLN A 60 -9.53 13.09 16.96
N VAL A 61 -9.99 11.87 16.72
CA VAL A 61 -10.25 10.89 17.77
C VAL A 61 -9.26 9.73 17.62
N PRO A 62 -8.42 9.48 18.63
CA PRO A 62 -7.54 8.32 18.65
C PRO A 62 -8.38 7.02 18.47
N ARG A 63 -7.85 6.09 17.66
CA ARG A 63 -8.50 4.80 17.31
C ARG A 63 -9.74 4.92 16.39
N ALA A 64 -10.24 6.10 16.02
CA ALA A 64 -11.23 6.18 14.95
C ALA A 64 -10.54 5.94 13.60
N PRO A 65 -11.00 4.96 12.80
CA PRO A 65 -10.39 4.71 11.50
C PRO A 65 -10.44 5.97 10.63
N HIS A 66 -9.32 6.39 10.09
CA HIS A 66 -9.29 7.52 9.17
C HIS A 66 -10.11 7.22 7.91
N MET A 67 -10.78 8.24 7.33
CA MET A 67 -11.63 8.10 6.13
C MET A 67 -11.01 7.22 5.05
N ILE A 68 -9.70 7.31 4.87
CA ILE A 68 -8.94 6.55 3.89
C ILE A 68 -9.02 5.02 4.09
N THR A 69 -9.32 4.55 5.30
CA THR A 69 -9.41 3.12 5.63
C THR A 69 -10.70 2.51 5.10
N PHE A 70 -11.77 3.28 4.97
CA PHE A 70 -13.09 2.77 4.62
C PHE A 70 -13.16 2.12 3.25
N SER A 71 -12.39 2.59 2.27
CA SER A 71 -12.36 1.95 0.95
C SER A 71 -11.76 0.52 0.94
N THR A 72 -11.14 0.09 2.06
CA THR A 72 -10.65 -1.29 2.20
C THR A 72 -11.68 -2.21 2.88
N ILE A 73 -12.75 -1.64 3.43
CA ILE A 73 -13.74 -2.37 4.24
C ILE A 73 -14.97 -2.75 3.38
N GLY A 74 -15.23 -1.99 2.31
CA GLY A 74 -16.38 -2.18 1.43
C GLY A 74 -17.68 -1.56 1.96
N ALA A 75 -18.58 -1.20 1.03
CA ALA A 75 -19.81 -0.45 1.33
C ALA A 75 -20.76 -1.20 2.25
N ASP A 76 -20.93 -2.49 2.06
CA ASP A 76 -21.84 -3.29 2.87
C ASP A 76 -21.44 -3.35 4.36
N THR A 77 -20.13 -3.49 4.62
CA THR A 77 -19.59 -3.50 6.00
C THR A 77 -19.74 -2.13 6.65
N ILE A 78 -19.46 -1.04 5.91
CA ILE A 78 -19.65 0.33 6.38
C ILE A 78 -21.14 0.58 6.67
N LEU A 79 -22.03 0.17 5.77
CA LEU A 79 -23.48 0.29 5.95
C LEU A 79 -23.98 -0.49 7.17
N ASN A 80 -23.46 -1.69 7.37
CA ASN A 80 -23.78 -2.50 8.56
C ASN A 80 -23.30 -1.84 9.85
N ALA A 81 -22.10 -1.27 9.88
CA ALA A 81 -21.59 -0.52 11.03
C ALA A 81 -22.50 0.67 11.40
N MET A 82 -23.07 1.36 10.40
CA MET A 82 -24.02 2.45 10.60
C MET A 82 -25.44 1.99 10.98
N ASN A 83 -25.88 0.83 10.51
CA ASN A 83 -27.23 0.35 10.79
C ASN A 83 -27.33 -0.42 12.11
N ASN A 84 -26.37 -1.28 12.39
CA ASN A 84 -26.41 -2.28 13.46
C ASN A 84 -25.21 -2.26 14.38
N GLY A 85 -24.09 -1.65 13.95
CA GLY A 85 -22.80 -1.67 14.63
C GLY A 85 -22.50 -0.40 15.43
N VAL A 86 -21.20 -0.17 15.65
CA VAL A 86 -20.66 0.88 16.53
C VAL A 86 -21.02 2.31 16.10
N MET A 87 -21.29 2.54 14.82
CA MET A 87 -21.67 3.85 14.28
C MET A 87 -23.18 4.10 14.29
N ARG A 88 -24.00 3.17 14.82
CA ARG A 88 -25.46 3.31 14.81
C ARG A 88 -25.95 4.59 15.49
N ALA A 89 -25.34 4.96 16.61
CA ALA A 89 -25.71 6.17 17.34
C ALA A 89 -25.36 7.44 16.56
N GLN A 90 -24.16 7.49 15.99
CA GLN A 90 -23.65 8.61 15.20
C GLN A 90 -24.41 8.78 13.87
N ALA A 91 -24.77 7.66 13.25
CA ALA A 91 -25.55 7.63 12.01
C ALA A 91 -27.07 7.76 12.21
N SER A 92 -27.55 7.93 13.45
CA SER A 92 -29.00 7.97 13.75
C SER A 92 -29.75 9.14 13.09
N ALA A 93 -29.04 10.24 12.83
CA ALA A 93 -29.60 11.42 12.13
C ALA A 93 -29.77 11.18 10.62
N LEU A 94 -29.09 10.19 10.04
CA LEU A 94 -29.11 9.89 8.61
C LEU A 94 -30.29 8.96 8.26
N SER A 95 -30.95 9.24 7.16
CA SER A 95 -31.94 8.32 6.56
C SER A 95 -31.27 7.06 6.00
N ALA A 96 -32.04 6.02 5.71
CA ALA A 96 -31.52 4.80 5.11
C ALA A 96 -30.86 5.04 3.74
N THR A 97 -31.37 6.02 2.97
CA THR A 97 -30.79 6.40 1.66
C THR A 97 -29.47 7.13 1.86
N GLU A 98 -29.40 8.10 2.76
CA GLU A 98 -28.16 8.83 3.05
C GLU A 98 -27.06 7.92 3.56
N ARG A 99 -27.39 6.94 4.42
CA ARG A 99 -26.42 5.91 4.87
C ARG A 99 -25.89 5.07 3.71
N LYS A 100 -26.71 4.71 2.71
CA LYS A 100 -26.24 4.01 1.51
C LYS A 100 -25.32 4.87 0.65
N VAL A 101 -25.72 6.12 0.39
CA VAL A 101 -24.90 7.09 -0.35
C VAL A 101 -23.55 7.30 0.34
N LEU A 102 -23.57 7.50 1.66
CA LEU A 102 -22.36 7.67 2.45
C LEU A 102 -21.47 6.41 2.44
N ALA A 103 -22.06 5.22 2.57
CA ALA A 103 -21.32 3.96 2.52
C ALA A 103 -20.66 3.75 1.15
N GLY A 104 -21.37 3.96 0.05
CA GLY A 104 -20.80 3.89 -1.29
C GLY A 104 -19.69 4.91 -1.52
N PHE A 105 -19.89 6.15 -1.08
CA PHE A 105 -18.86 7.19 -1.12
C PHE A 105 -17.60 6.80 -0.35
N LEU A 106 -17.75 6.34 0.89
CA LEU A 106 -16.63 5.93 1.74
C LEU A 106 -15.90 4.68 1.20
N ALA A 107 -16.62 3.75 0.59
CA ALA A 107 -16.05 2.60 -0.08
C ALA A 107 -15.37 2.93 -1.42
N GLY A 108 -15.56 4.15 -1.94
CA GLY A 108 -15.02 4.58 -3.23
C GLY A 108 -15.86 4.12 -4.44
N GLU A 109 -17.10 3.64 -4.23
CA GLU A 109 -17.98 3.14 -5.31
C GLU A 109 -18.60 4.26 -6.16
N ALA A 110 -18.66 5.49 -5.64
CA ALA A 110 -19.29 6.64 -6.27
C ALA A 110 -18.29 7.60 -6.94
N MET A 111 -17.27 7.09 -7.60
CA MET A 111 -16.29 7.95 -8.28
C MET A 111 -16.78 8.40 -9.66
N ALA A 112 -16.56 9.69 -9.98
CA ALA A 112 -16.76 10.19 -11.33
C ALA A 112 -15.92 9.37 -12.33
N PRO A 113 -16.41 9.15 -13.57
CA PRO A 113 -15.61 8.41 -14.56
C PRO A 113 -14.24 9.04 -14.70
N PRO A 114 -13.17 8.22 -14.73
CA PRO A 114 -11.82 8.72 -14.80
C PRO A 114 -11.61 9.60 -16.04
N LYS A 115 -10.87 10.68 -15.88
CA LYS A 115 -10.48 11.51 -17.03
C LYS A 115 -9.57 10.68 -17.94
N PRO A 116 -9.68 10.87 -19.29
CA PRO A 116 -8.79 10.20 -20.22
C PRO A 116 -7.31 10.52 -19.91
N ILE A 117 -6.48 9.50 -19.96
CA ILE A 117 -5.03 9.66 -19.86
C ILE A 117 -4.51 10.29 -21.16
N LEU A 118 -3.62 11.25 -21.05
CA LEU A 118 -2.91 11.80 -22.19
C LEU A 118 -1.92 10.75 -22.72
N ALA A 119 -2.21 10.15 -23.85
CA ALA A 119 -1.28 9.27 -24.53
C ALA A 119 -0.16 10.08 -25.20
N CYS A 120 1.05 9.53 -25.23
CA CYS A 120 2.17 10.13 -25.98
C CYS A 120 1.90 10.03 -27.49
N ALA A 121 2.28 11.06 -28.22
CA ALA A 121 2.14 11.09 -29.68
C ALA A 121 3.26 10.24 -30.35
N ASP A 122 4.42 10.25 -29.76
CA ASP A 122 5.57 9.51 -30.25
C ASP A 122 5.72 8.17 -29.50
N PRO A 123 6.24 7.13 -30.17
CA PRO A 123 6.54 5.86 -29.50
C PRO A 123 7.61 6.06 -28.45
N MET A 124 7.62 5.17 -27.47
CA MET A 124 8.69 5.13 -26.45
C MET A 124 10.03 4.81 -27.13
N ASN A 125 11.08 5.47 -26.68
CA ASN A 125 12.44 5.11 -27.11
C ASN A 125 12.80 3.70 -26.63
N GLU A 126 13.70 3.03 -27.35
CA GLU A 126 14.26 1.76 -26.91
C GLU A 126 14.95 1.93 -25.56
N LEU A 127 14.58 1.10 -24.59
CA LEU A 127 15.18 1.13 -23.26
C LEU A 127 16.57 0.51 -23.31
N ALA A 128 17.55 1.20 -22.70
CA ALA A 128 18.90 0.66 -22.65
C ALA A 128 18.93 -0.63 -21.82
N SER A 129 19.41 -1.69 -22.43
CA SER A 129 19.63 -2.98 -21.78
C SER A 129 20.91 -3.03 -20.94
N SER A 130 21.77 -2.02 -21.05
CA SER A 130 23.20 -2.13 -20.77
C SER A 130 23.59 -2.11 -19.28
N ASP A 131 22.75 -1.65 -18.36
CA ASP A 131 23.11 -1.53 -16.93
C ASP A 131 22.01 -1.93 -15.96
N ALA A 132 21.08 -2.73 -16.39
CA ALA A 132 20.02 -3.27 -15.53
C ALA A 132 20.53 -4.39 -14.59
N ALA A 133 21.62 -4.15 -13.89
CA ALA A 133 21.74 -4.69 -12.55
C ALA A 133 20.43 -4.31 -11.85
N ALA A 134 19.64 -5.29 -11.42
CA ALA A 134 18.27 -5.15 -10.95
C ALA A 134 17.95 -3.77 -10.35
N MET A 135 17.21 -2.94 -11.09
CA MET A 135 16.80 -1.63 -10.60
C MET A 135 15.59 -1.80 -9.67
N GLN A 136 15.71 -1.24 -8.50
CA GLN A 136 14.69 -1.34 -7.45
C GLN A 136 14.02 0.02 -7.29
N GLY A 137 12.73 0.12 -7.56
CA GLY A 137 11.99 1.36 -7.30
C GLY A 137 11.94 1.65 -5.80
N TRP A 138 11.52 0.67 -4.98
CA TRP A 138 11.48 0.84 -3.53
C TRP A 138 12.87 0.83 -2.92
N GLY A 139 13.17 1.88 -2.17
CA GLY A 139 14.41 2.00 -1.42
C GLY A 139 15.65 2.28 -2.28
N GLY A 140 15.51 2.36 -3.61
CA GLY A 140 16.55 2.72 -4.56
C GLY A 140 17.59 1.63 -4.82
N ASN A 141 17.71 0.61 -3.95
CA ASN A 141 18.63 -0.52 -4.10
C ASN A 141 18.21 -1.72 -3.24
N ALA A 142 18.94 -2.83 -3.35
CA ALA A 142 18.68 -4.05 -2.60
C ALA A 142 18.76 -3.87 -1.07
N LYS A 143 19.59 -2.92 -0.58
CA LYS A 143 19.81 -2.60 0.83
C LYS A 143 18.81 -1.56 1.38
N ASN A 144 17.84 -1.07 0.60
CA ASN A 144 16.82 -0.07 0.95
C ASN A 144 17.37 1.27 1.48
N ARG A 145 18.53 1.69 1.05
CA ARG A 145 19.23 2.88 1.59
C ARG A 145 18.56 4.20 1.27
N ARG A 146 17.70 4.27 0.24
CA ARG A 146 17.02 5.50 -0.21
C ARG A 146 17.97 6.67 -0.51
N HIS A 147 19.20 6.35 -0.85
CA HIS A 147 20.24 7.31 -1.19
C HIS A 147 20.69 7.08 -2.63
N SER A 148 20.79 8.15 -3.38
CA SER A 148 21.31 8.17 -4.76
C SER A 148 22.45 9.17 -4.84
N ASP A 149 23.65 8.69 -5.14
CA ASP A 149 24.84 9.53 -5.32
C ASP A 149 24.75 10.39 -6.61
N GLY A 150 23.87 10.02 -7.54
CA GLY A 150 23.74 10.67 -8.86
C GLY A 150 22.50 11.55 -9.04
N ALA A 151 21.73 11.82 -7.99
CA ALA A 151 20.45 12.53 -8.10
C ALA A 151 20.58 14.01 -8.53
N GLY A 152 21.77 14.59 -8.46
CA GLY A 152 22.01 16.00 -8.79
C GLY A 152 21.34 16.99 -7.82
N LEU A 153 20.67 16.50 -6.78
CA LEU A 153 20.00 17.29 -5.75
C LEU A 153 20.83 17.30 -4.47
N ASP A 154 21.06 18.51 -3.95
CA ASP A 154 21.72 18.71 -2.66
C ASP A 154 21.09 19.88 -1.90
N ARG A 155 21.64 20.20 -0.71
CA ARG A 155 21.17 21.30 0.15
C ARG A 155 21.25 22.68 -0.51
N ASN A 156 21.99 22.84 -1.60
CA ASN A 156 22.24 24.15 -2.25
C ASN A 156 21.31 24.37 -3.44
N ASN A 157 20.56 23.36 -3.89
CA ASN A 157 19.69 23.46 -5.05
C ASN A 157 18.27 22.88 -4.83
N VAL A 158 18.00 22.21 -3.71
CA VAL A 158 16.67 21.63 -3.44
C VAL A 158 15.57 22.70 -3.35
N ASP A 159 15.88 23.91 -2.96
CA ASP A 159 14.96 25.06 -2.89
C ASP A 159 14.63 25.66 -4.28
N GLN A 160 15.37 25.25 -5.32
CA GLN A 160 15.16 25.69 -6.70
C GLN A 160 14.25 24.75 -7.50
N LEU A 161 13.73 23.69 -6.85
CA LEU A 161 12.79 22.77 -7.48
C LEU A 161 11.51 23.51 -7.91
N ALA A 162 11.09 23.26 -9.16
CA ALA A 162 9.85 23.77 -9.71
C ALA A 162 8.96 22.62 -10.18
N LEU A 163 7.66 22.77 -10.02
CA LEU A 163 6.70 21.80 -10.52
C LEU A 163 6.75 21.78 -12.05
N LYS A 164 7.04 20.60 -12.64
CA LYS A 164 7.12 20.40 -14.09
C LYS A 164 5.77 19.97 -14.65
N TRP A 165 5.18 18.93 -14.11
CA TRP A 165 3.84 18.43 -14.46
C TRP A 165 3.26 17.61 -13.30
N VAL A 166 1.98 17.27 -13.39
CA VAL A 166 1.25 16.44 -12.42
C VAL A 166 0.48 15.36 -13.15
N PHE A 167 0.59 14.12 -12.70
CA PHE A 167 -0.23 13.01 -13.15
C PHE A 167 -1.28 12.66 -12.09
N ALA A 168 -2.56 12.70 -12.46
CA ALA A 168 -3.65 12.26 -11.62
C ALA A 168 -4.06 10.84 -12.01
N TYR A 169 -3.94 9.91 -11.08
CA TYR A 169 -4.33 8.51 -11.32
C TYR A 169 -5.83 8.40 -11.57
N PRO A 170 -6.27 7.92 -12.76
CA PRO A 170 -7.69 7.71 -13.02
C PRO A 170 -8.30 6.70 -12.05
N GLY A 171 -9.44 7.05 -11.47
CA GLY A 171 -10.14 6.14 -10.57
C GLY A 171 -9.44 5.84 -9.24
N ALA A 172 -8.39 6.58 -8.87
CA ALA A 172 -7.65 6.35 -7.64
C ALA A 172 -7.59 7.59 -6.75
N LEU A 173 -7.70 7.38 -5.45
CA LEU A 173 -7.59 8.43 -4.42
C LEU A 173 -6.25 8.39 -3.67
N ARG A 174 -5.44 7.36 -3.93
CA ARG A 174 -4.18 7.10 -3.21
C ARG A 174 -3.06 6.80 -4.18
N ALA A 175 -1.90 7.42 -3.93
CA ALA A 175 -0.64 7.13 -4.60
C ALA A 175 0.29 6.46 -3.59
N ARG A 176 0.45 5.14 -3.67
CA ARG A 176 1.26 4.34 -2.74
C ARG A 176 2.49 3.74 -3.38
N SER A 177 2.43 3.45 -4.68
CA SER A 177 3.55 2.91 -5.43
C SER A 177 4.65 3.98 -5.56
N GLN A 178 5.85 3.68 -5.10
CA GLN A 178 7.01 4.54 -5.35
C GLN A 178 7.39 4.42 -6.84
N PRO A 179 7.57 5.53 -7.57
CA PRO A 179 7.98 5.48 -8.97
C PRO A 179 9.35 4.83 -9.15
N LEU A 180 9.49 4.05 -10.23
CA LEU A 180 10.77 3.62 -10.79
C LEU A 180 11.06 4.46 -12.02
N VAL A 181 12.24 5.04 -12.09
CA VAL A 181 12.67 5.87 -13.25
C VAL A 181 13.82 5.18 -13.97
N HIS A 182 13.67 4.99 -15.27
CA HIS A 182 14.69 4.42 -16.13
C HIS A 182 14.58 4.99 -17.55
N ASP A 183 15.70 5.44 -18.14
CA ASP A 183 15.82 5.94 -19.51
C ASP A 183 14.74 6.94 -19.96
N GLY A 184 14.44 7.92 -19.10
CA GLY A 184 13.44 8.93 -19.43
C GLY A 184 11.99 8.46 -19.27
N VAL A 185 11.75 7.28 -18.70
CA VAL A 185 10.42 6.72 -18.43
C VAL A 185 10.22 6.55 -16.93
N ILE A 186 9.02 6.88 -16.46
CA ILE A 186 8.56 6.65 -15.09
C ILE A 186 7.57 5.49 -15.11
N PHE A 187 7.88 4.42 -14.38
CA PHE A 187 6.99 3.29 -14.18
C PHE A 187 6.34 3.37 -12.79
N VAL A 188 5.02 3.32 -12.73
CA VAL A 188 4.30 3.48 -11.46
C VAL A 188 2.97 2.73 -11.46
N GLY A 189 2.66 2.10 -10.34
CA GLY A 189 1.38 1.42 -10.10
C GLY A 189 0.33 2.34 -9.47
N SER A 190 -0.93 1.95 -9.57
CA SER A 190 -2.05 2.71 -9.03
C SER A 190 -2.98 1.88 -8.15
N GLN A 191 -3.82 2.58 -7.40
CA GLN A 191 -4.88 1.95 -6.60
C GLN A 191 -5.95 1.29 -7.48
N SER A 192 -6.18 1.77 -8.70
CA SER A 192 -7.11 1.15 -9.65
C SER A 192 -6.60 -0.17 -10.25
N GLY A 193 -5.35 -0.54 -9.98
CA GLY A 193 -4.71 -1.74 -10.52
C GLY A 193 -4.02 -1.52 -11.86
N ASP A 194 -3.93 -0.28 -12.32
CA ASP A 194 -3.23 0.05 -13.55
C ASP A 194 -1.78 0.43 -13.27
N ILE A 195 -0.91 0.03 -14.17
CA ILE A 195 0.50 0.41 -14.24
C ILE A 195 0.70 1.31 -15.43
N TYR A 196 1.43 2.38 -15.24
CA TYR A 196 1.70 3.38 -16.26
C TYR A 196 3.18 3.47 -16.55
N ALA A 197 3.55 3.54 -17.84
CA ALA A 197 4.83 4.05 -18.31
C ALA A 197 4.63 5.50 -18.77
N LEU A 198 5.15 6.44 -18.00
CA LEU A 198 4.99 7.87 -18.25
C LEU A 198 6.30 8.45 -18.77
N ASP A 199 6.20 9.28 -19.79
CA ASP A 199 7.34 10.07 -20.26
C ASP A 199 7.81 11.04 -19.17
N LEU A 200 9.08 11.04 -18.85
CA LEU A 200 9.67 11.84 -17.77
C LEU A 200 9.57 13.35 -18.04
N GLU A 201 9.58 13.75 -19.31
CA GLU A 201 9.57 15.16 -19.71
C GLU A 201 8.18 15.76 -19.72
N SER A 202 7.19 15.03 -20.24
CA SER A 202 5.83 15.52 -20.50
C SER A 202 4.75 14.96 -19.57
N GLY A 203 4.99 13.79 -18.96
CA GLY A 203 4.00 13.08 -18.15
C GLY A 203 2.91 12.38 -18.95
N CYS A 204 3.01 12.31 -20.29
CA CYS A 204 2.09 11.48 -21.10
C CYS A 204 2.37 9.99 -20.87
N ALA A 205 1.40 9.14 -21.14
CA ALA A 205 1.53 7.69 -21.01
C ALA A 205 1.93 7.07 -22.35
N HIS A 206 3.04 6.34 -22.36
CA HIS A 206 3.44 5.50 -23.50
C HIS A 206 2.56 4.27 -23.59
N TRP A 207 2.33 3.61 -22.45
CA TRP A 207 1.44 2.46 -22.34
C TRP A 207 0.82 2.36 -20.93
N THR A 208 -0.22 1.56 -20.83
CA THR A 208 -0.89 1.21 -19.59
C THR A 208 -1.16 -0.28 -19.57
N TYR A 209 -0.84 -0.95 -18.47
CA TYR A 209 -1.17 -2.36 -18.21
C TYR A 209 -2.13 -2.44 -17.04
N SER A 210 -3.17 -3.30 -17.12
CA SER A 210 -4.11 -3.53 -16.01
C SER A 210 -3.81 -4.86 -15.32
N ALA A 211 -3.45 -4.80 -14.03
CA ALA A 211 -3.25 -5.97 -13.19
C ALA A 211 -4.57 -6.58 -12.71
N GLY A 212 -5.65 -5.80 -12.68
CA GLY A 212 -6.96 -6.24 -12.23
C GLY A 212 -7.18 -6.12 -10.72
N ALA A 213 -6.15 -5.79 -9.95
CA ALA A 213 -6.22 -5.50 -8.51
C ALA A 213 -5.25 -4.37 -8.14
N GLU A 214 -5.50 -3.67 -7.03
CA GLU A 214 -4.68 -2.54 -6.56
C GLU A 214 -3.19 -2.88 -6.54
N VAL A 215 -2.35 -1.99 -7.10
CA VAL A 215 -0.89 -2.09 -7.05
C VAL A 215 -0.33 -1.04 -6.10
N ARG A 216 0.08 -1.48 -4.91
CA ARG A 216 0.73 -0.64 -3.88
C ARG A 216 2.23 -0.72 -3.94
N SER A 217 2.76 -1.83 -4.45
CA SER A 217 4.18 -2.07 -4.57
C SER A 217 4.82 -1.12 -5.58
N SER A 218 6.07 -0.75 -5.36
CA SER A 218 6.93 -0.21 -6.40
C SER A 218 7.33 -1.33 -7.36
N LEU A 219 7.72 -0.97 -8.56
CA LEU A 219 8.19 -1.91 -9.55
C LEU A 219 9.70 -2.17 -9.39
N SER A 220 10.13 -3.36 -9.79
CA SER A 220 11.54 -3.70 -10.01
C SER A 220 11.76 -3.95 -11.49
N LEU A 221 12.90 -3.54 -12.04
CA LEU A 221 13.27 -3.73 -13.43
C LEU A 221 14.52 -4.59 -13.52
N GLY A 222 14.57 -5.50 -14.48
CA GLY A 222 15.78 -6.27 -14.74
C GLY A 222 15.75 -7.02 -16.05
N LEU A 223 16.94 -7.46 -16.48
CA LEU A 223 17.10 -8.33 -17.64
C LEU A 223 16.87 -9.79 -17.24
N VAL A 224 16.27 -10.52 -18.12
CA VAL A 224 16.05 -11.96 -17.99
C VAL A 224 16.84 -12.68 -19.04
N PRO A 225 17.53 -13.80 -18.72
CA PRO A 225 18.25 -14.58 -19.71
C PRO A 225 17.36 -14.95 -20.91
N GLY A 226 17.84 -14.63 -22.11
CA GLY A 226 17.14 -14.92 -23.37
C GLY A 226 16.12 -13.86 -23.82
N ARG A 227 16.05 -12.69 -23.13
CA ARG A 227 15.30 -11.51 -23.57
C ARG A 227 16.25 -10.32 -23.76
N ASP A 228 16.01 -9.55 -24.80
CA ASP A 228 16.75 -8.33 -25.07
C ASP A 228 16.14 -7.14 -24.34
N ASP A 229 14.81 -7.14 -24.19
CA ASP A 229 14.06 -6.07 -23.50
C ASP A 229 13.96 -6.35 -22.00
N PRO A 230 14.10 -5.30 -21.15
CA PRO A 230 13.96 -5.44 -19.71
C PRO A 230 12.53 -5.77 -19.31
N VAL A 231 12.39 -6.46 -18.18
CA VAL A 231 11.11 -6.88 -17.59
C VAL A 231 10.85 -6.14 -16.30
N LEU A 232 9.64 -5.62 -16.15
CA LEU A 232 9.13 -5.01 -14.93
C LEU A 232 8.39 -6.04 -14.09
N TYR A 233 8.62 -6.01 -12.79
CA TYR A 233 8.00 -6.89 -11.82
C TYR A 233 7.29 -6.10 -10.74
N MET A 234 6.08 -6.52 -10.37
CA MET A 234 5.32 -5.98 -9.25
C MET A 234 4.39 -7.03 -8.66
N GLY A 235 3.90 -6.74 -7.45
CA GLY A 235 2.84 -7.51 -6.81
C GLY A 235 1.57 -6.69 -6.67
N ASP A 236 0.42 -7.34 -6.74
CA ASP A 236 -0.89 -6.73 -6.56
C ASP A 236 -1.56 -7.14 -5.24
N PHE A 237 -2.68 -6.52 -4.96
CA PHE A 237 -3.46 -6.75 -3.73
C PHE A 237 -4.20 -8.09 -3.70
N SER A 238 -4.15 -8.89 -4.78
CA SER A 238 -4.65 -10.27 -4.85
C SER A 238 -3.53 -11.31 -4.73
N ALA A 239 -2.38 -10.93 -4.17
CA ALA A 239 -1.19 -11.76 -4.02
C ALA A 239 -0.71 -12.39 -5.33
N THR A 240 -0.86 -11.66 -6.44
CA THR A 240 -0.35 -12.05 -7.76
C THR A 240 0.88 -11.22 -8.09
N VAL A 241 1.93 -11.88 -8.54
CA VAL A 241 3.11 -11.26 -9.12
C VAL A 241 2.93 -11.19 -10.63
N HIS A 242 3.25 -10.04 -11.22
CA HIS A 242 3.21 -9.80 -12.64
C HIS A 242 4.62 -9.49 -13.15
N ALA A 243 4.97 -10.07 -14.29
CA ALA A 243 6.12 -9.70 -15.09
C ALA A 243 5.60 -9.15 -16.42
N ILE A 244 5.96 -7.92 -16.74
CA ILE A 244 5.53 -7.25 -17.96
C ILE A 244 6.75 -6.70 -18.72
N ASP A 245 6.64 -6.71 -20.02
CA ASP A 245 7.66 -6.12 -20.90
C ASP A 245 7.70 -4.61 -20.67
N ALA A 246 8.86 -4.07 -20.34
CA ALA A 246 8.99 -2.66 -20.03
C ALA A 246 8.82 -1.76 -21.27
N SER A 247 9.02 -2.29 -22.47
CA SER A 247 8.99 -1.53 -23.72
C SER A 247 7.57 -1.25 -24.21
N ASP A 248 6.63 -2.19 -23.99
CA ASP A 248 5.28 -2.09 -24.55
C ASP A 248 4.15 -2.41 -23.57
N GLY A 249 4.48 -2.80 -22.31
CA GLY A 249 3.52 -3.15 -21.29
C GLY A 249 2.84 -4.51 -21.48
N SER A 250 3.32 -5.35 -22.39
CA SER A 250 2.75 -6.68 -22.62
C SER A 250 3.07 -7.64 -21.49
N LEU A 251 2.11 -8.52 -21.18
CA LEU A 251 2.30 -9.52 -20.13
C LEU A 251 3.33 -10.58 -20.57
N VAL A 252 4.38 -10.77 -19.78
CA VAL A 252 5.33 -11.85 -19.93
C VAL A 252 4.83 -13.09 -19.18
N TRP A 253 4.57 -12.95 -17.88
CA TRP A 253 3.92 -13.97 -17.06
C TRP A 253 3.25 -13.34 -15.82
N ARG A 254 2.36 -14.09 -15.20
CA ARG A 254 1.81 -13.79 -13.88
C ARG A 254 1.71 -15.05 -13.05
N ALA A 255 1.95 -14.95 -11.74
CA ALA A 255 1.91 -16.08 -10.82
C ALA A 255 1.31 -15.69 -9.48
N SER A 256 0.38 -16.46 -8.94
CA SER A 256 -0.13 -16.27 -7.58
C SER A 256 0.85 -16.86 -6.57
N VAL A 257 1.23 -16.07 -5.58
CA VAL A 257 2.07 -16.51 -4.46
C VAL A 257 1.30 -16.63 -3.14
N GLY A 258 0.05 -16.17 -3.11
CA GLY A 258 -0.83 -16.29 -1.94
C GLY A 258 -1.35 -17.72 -1.79
N VAL A 259 -1.43 -18.19 -0.53
CA VAL A 259 -2.05 -19.49 -0.16
C VAL A 259 -3.26 -19.31 0.75
N HIS A 260 -3.65 -18.08 0.99
CA HIS A 260 -4.81 -17.66 1.79
C HIS A 260 -5.71 -16.77 0.95
N PRO A 261 -7.05 -16.85 1.05
CA PRO A 261 -7.95 -16.01 0.25
C PRO A 261 -7.73 -14.51 0.45
N ASP A 262 -7.37 -14.10 1.67
CA ASP A 262 -7.08 -12.71 2.01
C ASP A 262 -5.60 -12.33 1.84
N ALA A 263 -4.76 -13.19 1.24
CA ALA A 263 -3.36 -12.86 1.00
C ALA A 263 -3.23 -11.67 0.05
N THR A 264 -2.27 -10.78 0.33
CA THR A 264 -2.00 -9.58 -0.48
C THR A 264 -0.50 -9.38 -0.64
N ILE A 265 -0.10 -8.62 -1.66
CA ILE A 265 1.26 -8.08 -1.78
C ILE A 265 1.15 -6.56 -1.65
N THR A 266 1.70 -6.02 -0.58
CA THR A 266 1.74 -4.57 -0.33
C THR A 266 3.15 -4.03 -0.32
N GLY A 267 4.13 -4.80 0.16
CA GLY A 267 5.55 -4.53 0.01
C GLY A 267 6.02 -4.78 -1.42
N SER A 268 7.11 -4.13 -1.82
CA SER A 268 7.64 -4.25 -3.18
C SER A 268 8.51 -5.51 -3.29
N PRO A 269 8.27 -6.38 -4.28
CA PRO A 269 9.17 -7.49 -4.57
C PRO A 269 10.58 -7.01 -4.87
N LYS A 270 11.59 -7.77 -4.48
CA LYS A 270 13.01 -7.49 -4.74
C LYS A 270 13.56 -8.48 -5.76
N LEU A 271 14.10 -7.95 -6.86
CA LEU A 271 14.81 -8.75 -7.85
C LEU A 271 16.28 -8.88 -7.46
N HIS A 272 16.78 -10.10 -7.39
CA HIS A 272 18.20 -10.37 -7.16
C HIS A 272 18.61 -11.70 -7.79
N GLU A 273 19.65 -11.68 -8.62
CA GLU A 273 20.24 -12.86 -9.29
C GLU A 273 19.21 -13.82 -9.91
N GLY A 274 18.28 -13.25 -10.68
CA GLY A 274 17.26 -14.04 -11.38
C GLY A 274 16.12 -14.55 -10.51
N SER A 275 16.06 -14.18 -9.25
CA SER A 275 14.97 -14.51 -8.32
C SER A 275 14.25 -13.24 -7.84
N LEU A 276 12.93 -13.32 -7.70
CA LEU A 276 12.11 -12.31 -7.04
C LEU A 276 11.75 -12.77 -5.64
N TYR A 277 12.03 -11.94 -4.66
CA TYR A 277 11.67 -12.15 -3.26
C TYR A 277 10.44 -11.31 -2.93
N VAL A 278 9.32 -11.97 -2.71
CA VAL A 278 7.98 -11.39 -2.64
C VAL A 278 7.48 -11.44 -1.20
N PRO A 279 7.24 -10.29 -0.54
CA PRO A 279 6.64 -10.28 0.79
C PRO A 279 5.15 -10.56 0.71
N ILE A 280 4.64 -11.38 1.63
CA ILE A 280 3.23 -11.80 1.66
C ILE A 280 2.57 -11.24 2.92
N SER A 281 1.61 -10.37 2.70
CA SER A 281 0.72 -9.75 3.67
C SER A 281 -0.71 -10.26 3.51
N SER A 282 -1.66 -9.66 4.22
CA SER A 282 -3.06 -10.09 4.20
C SER A 282 -4.00 -8.92 4.51
N SER A 283 -5.25 -9.07 4.07
CA SER A 283 -6.39 -8.29 4.53
C SER A 283 -7.24 -9.03 5.59
N GLU A 284 -6.83 -10.21 6.06
CA GLU A 284 -7.59 -10.98 7.06
C GLU A 284 -7.79 -10.19 8.37
N TRP A 285 -6.85 -9.29 8.72
CA TRP A 285 -7.04 -8.37 9.83
C TRP A 285 -8.33 -7.54 9.73
N ALA A 286 -8.78 -7.22 8.50
CA ALA A 286 -10.04 -6.52 8.24
C ALA A 286 -11.23 -7.48 8.18
N THR A 287 -11.07 -8.66 7.58
CA THR A 287 -12.08 -9.73 7.51
C THR A 287 -12.47 -10.20 8.91
N ALA A 288 -11.55 -10.18 9.86
CA ALA A 288 -11.78 -10.47 11.28
C ALA A 288 -12.86 -9.59 11.94
N ALA A 289 -13.20 -8.45 11.35
CA ALA A 289 -14.29 -7.59 11.79
C ALA A 289 -15.68 -8.25 11.69
N ASP A 290 -15.83 -9.24 10.80
CA ASP A 290 -17.08 -10.01 10.69
C ASP A 290 -17.22 -10.96 11.89
N PRO A 291 -18.25 -10.79 12.75
CA PRO A 291 -18.47 -11.67 13.89
C PRO A 291 -18.74 -13.14 13.52
N GLY A 292 -19.22 -13.40 12.29
CA GLY A 292 -19.44 -14.74 11.76
C GLY A 292 -18.19 -15.43 11.20
N TYR A 293 -17.09 -14.68 11.05
CA TYR A 293 -15.85 -15.21 10.52
C TYR A 293 -15.11 -16.07 11.55
N ALA A 294 -14.73 -17.29 11.14
CA ALA A 294 -13.90 -18.18 11.95
C ALA A 294 -12.43 -17.72 11.89
N CYS A 295 -12.06 -16.84 12.79
CA CYS A 295 -10.80 -16.10 12.79
C CYS A 295 -9.74 -16.79 13.64
N CYS A 296 -8.46 -16.78 13.22
CA CYS A 296 -7.86 -16.36 11.96
C CYS A 296 -6.89 -17.45 11.49
N THR A 297 -6.49 -17.44 10.22
CA THR A 297 -5.66 -18.52 9.68
C THR A 297 -4.50 -18.07 8.80
N PHE A 298 -4.43 -16.79 8.48
CA PHE A 298 -3.33 -16.23 7.69
C PHE A 298 -2.01 -16.29 8.48
N ARG A 299 -0.94 -16.60 7.76
CA ARG A 299 0.42 -16.53 8.26
C ARG A 299 1.27 -15.72 7.29
N GLY A 300 1.88 -14.65 7.78
CA GLY A 300 2.83 -13.84 7.02
C GLY A 300 3.96 -14.69 6.42
N GLY A 301 4.58 -14.21 5.38
CA GLY A 301 5.65 -14.97 4.75
C GLY A 301 6.41 -14.23 3.67
N VAL A 302 7.34 -14.96 3.07
CA VAL A 302 8.08 -14.54 1.88
C VAL A 302 8.06 -15.70 0.88
N ALA A 303 7.86 -15.39 -0.40
CA ALA A 303 8.06 -16.32 -1.49
C ALA A 303 9.25 -15.90 -2.34
N SER A 304 10.01 -16.87 -2.85
CA SER A 304 10.95 -16.66 -3.95
C SER A 304 10.37 -17.28 -5.20
N VAL A 305 10.33 -16.53 -6.30
CA VAL A 305 9.95 -17.02 -7.62
C VAL A 305 11.06 -16.77 -8.62
N ASP A 306 11.18 -17.66 -9.60
CA ASP A 306 12.08 -17.46 -10.73
C ASP A 306 11.63 -16.29 -11.58
N ALA A 307 12.50 -15.34 -11.84
CA ALA A 307 12.17 -14.11 -12.55
C ALA A 307 11.85 -14.32 -14.03
N ALA A 308 12.35 -15.39 -14.66
CA ALA A 308 12.09 -15.68 -16.06
C ALA A 308 10.75 -16.35 -16.29
N SER A 309 10.32 -17.21 -15.37
CA SER A 309 9.16 -18.09 -15.56
C SER A 309 8.01 -17.81 -14.60
N GLY A 310 8.26 -17.18 -13.44
CA GLY A 310 7.29 -17.04 -12.35
C GLY A 310 7.10 -18.33 -11.54
N GLU A 311 7.90 -19.36 -11.78
CA GLU A 311 7.84 -20.60 -11.00
C GLU A 311 8.30 -20.36 -9.57
N LEU A 312 7.61 -21.02 -8.62
CA LEU A 312 7.93 -20.91 -7.19
C LEU A 312 9.21 -21.69 -6.89
N ASN A 313 10.26 -20.99 -6.44
CA ASN A 313 11.47 -21.61 -5.92
C ASN A 313 11.25 -22.16 -4.50
N TRP A 314 10.76 -21.32 -3.61
CA TRP A 314 10.43 -21.67 -2.23
C TRP A 314 9.44 -20.65 -1.62
N ARG A 315 8.79 -21.07 -0.53
CA ARG A 315 7.96 -20.21 0.33
C ARG A 315 8.30 -20.48 1.79
N ALA A 316 8.48 -19.41 2.56
CA ALA A 316 8.68 -19.45 4.00
C ALA A 316 7.54 -18.72 4.71
N HIS A 317 7.02 -19.32 5.78
CA HIS A 317 6.07 -18.68 6.68
C HIS A 317 6.80 -18.06 7.87
N VAL A 318 6.30 -16.93 8.34
CA VAL A 318 6.79 -16.26 9.55
C VAL A 318 6.39 -17.04 10.79
N ILE A 319 5.13 -17.47 10.85
CA ILE A 319 4.63 -18.41 11.87
C ILE A 319 4.71 -19.81 11.26
N GLU A 320 5.54 -20.69 11.79
CA GLU A 320 5.77 -22.02 11.20
C GLU A 320 4.58 -22.95 11.40
N GLU A 321 3.96 -22.91 12.58
CA GLU A 321 2.82 -23.74 12.92
C GLU A 321 1.59 -23.31 12.10
N PRO A 322 0.90 -24.24 11.44
CA PRO A 322 -0.37 -23.94 10.78
C PRO A 322 -1.46 -23.62 11.82
N ALA A 323 -2.30 -22.64 11.48
CA ALA A 323 -3.43 -22.30 12.31
C ALA A 323 -4.41 -23.48 12.37
N VAL A 324 -4.89 -23.78 13.60
CA VAL A 324 -5.86 -24.84 13.90
C VAL A 324 -7.01 -24.26 14.75
N GLU A 325 -8.11 -24.99 14.83
CA GLU A 325 -9.19 -24.62 15.77
C GLU A 325 -8.71 -24.78 17.22
N THR A 326 -8.91 -23.74 18.03
CA THR A 326 -8.53 -23.75 19.45
C THR A 326 -9.49 -24.57 20.33
N GLY A 327 -10.64 -24.93 19.80
CA GLY A 327 -11.74 -25.54 20.54
C GLY A 327 -12.68 -24.52 21.19
N GLU A 328 -12.40 -23.25 21.03
CA GLU A 328 -13.22 -22.15 21.52
C GLU A 328 -14.04 -21.50 20.41
N THR A 329 -15.11 -20.81 20.79
CA THR A 329 -15.88 -19.98 19.87
C THR A 329 -15.90 -18.53 20.38
N ASN A 330 -16.09 -17.61 19.45
CA ASN A 330 -16.36 -16.24 19.80
C ASN A 330 -17.82 -16.10 20.35
N PRO A 331 -18.22 -14.94 20.90
CA PRO A 331 -19.58 -14.73 21.45
C PRO A 331 -20.72 -14.95 20.44
N PHE A 332 -20.44 -14.97 19.15
CA PHE A 332 -21.41 -15.19 18.07
C PHE A 332 -21.43 -16.65 17.56
N GLY A 333 -20.61 -17.52 18.14
CA GLY A 333 -20.56 -18.95 17.81
C GLY A 333 -19.60 -19.33 16.69
N ALA A 334 -18.85 -18.39 16.12
CA ALA A 334 -17.80 -18.71 15.15
C ALA A 334 -16.56 -19.30 15.83
N ALA A 335 -15.94 -20.31 15.22
CA ALA A 335 -14.76 -20.98 15.77
C ALA A 335 -13.56 -20.02 15.86
N ARG A 336 -12.83 -20.05 16.98
CA ARG A 336 -11.51 -19.41 17.11
C ARG A 336 -10.43 -20.30 16.54
N LYS A 337 -9.52 -19.72 15.79
CA LYS A 337 -8.38 -20.40 15.13
C LYS A 337 -7.10 -19.64 15.42
N GLY A 338 -5.97 -20.35 15.34
CA GLY A 338 -4.65 -19.76 15.52
C GLY A 338 -3.55 -20.82 15.58
N PRO A 339 -2.28 -20.37 15.63
CA PRO A 339 -1.81 -18.98 15.57
C PRO A 339 -1.93 -18.36 14.18
N ALA A 340 -2.14 -17.03 14.10
CA ALA A 340 -2.29 -16.31 12.84
C ALA A 340 -1.76 -14.86 12.94
N GLY A 341 -1.48 -14.24 11.79
CA GLY A 341 -1.02 -12.87 11.68
C GLY A 341 0.44 -12.77 11.22
N ALA A 342 1.17 -11.85 11.82
CA ALA A 342 2.56 -11.50 11.51
C ALA A 342 2.78 -11.23 10.00
N PRO A 343 1.99 -10.34 9.35
CA PRO A 343 2.10 -10.07 7.92
C PRO A 343 3.46 -9.46 7.58
N VAL A 344 4.01 -9.84 6.42
CA VAL A 344 5.18 -9.17 5.85
C VAL A 344 4.67 -8.16 4.82
N TRP A 345 4.49 -6.91 5.23
CA TRP A 345 3.91 -5.87 4.39
C TRP A 345 4.90 -4.77 3.98
N ASN A 346 6.15 -4.86 4.44
CA ASN A 346 7.28 -4.07 3.99
C ASN A 346 8.07 -4.80 2.88
N SER A 347 8.94 -4.06 2.20
CA SER A 347 9.77 -4.63 1.14
C SER A 347 11.02 -5.28 1.72
N PRO A 348 11.41 -6.49 1.26
CA PRO A 348 12.58 -7.18 1.73
C PRO A 348 13.88 -6.37 1.53
N THR A 349 14.87 -6.62 2.36
CA THR A 349 16.25 -6.11 2.21
C THR A 349 17.17 -7.28 1.90
N ILE A 350 17.98 -7.16 0.87
CA ILE A 350 18.91 -8.21 0.43
C ILE A 350 20.32 -7.92 0.95
N ASP A 351 20.90 -8.90 1.60
CA ASP A 351 22.31 -8.99 1.95
C ASP A 351 22.95 -10.09 1.08
N ALA A 352 23.42 -9.69 -0.09
CA ALA A 352 24.03 -10.61 -1.04
C ALA A 352 25.34 -11.23 -0.50
N GLU A 353 26.08 -10.52 0.34
CA GLU A 353 27.34 -10.99 0.90
C GLU A 353 27.13 -12.15 1.88
N ARG A 354 26.01 -12.11 2.64
CA ARG A 354 25.66 -13.17 3.59
C ARG A 354 24.69 -14.20 3.01
N GLY A 355 24.15 -13.95 1.82
CA GLY A 355 23.12 -14.80 1.22
C GLY A 355 21.81 -14.79 1.98
N VAL A 356 21.42 -13.65 2.55
CA VAL A 356 20.30 -13.49 3.48
C VAL A 356 19.37 -12.38 3.01
N LEU A 357 18.06 -12.56 3.21
CA LEU A 357 17.09 -11.49 3.14
C LEU A 357 16.54 -11.17 4.54
N TYR A 358 16.24 -9.90 4.78
CA TYR A 358 15.62 -9.42 6.01
C TYR A 358 14.25 -8.81 5.74
N VAL A 359 13.31 -9.11 6.64
CA VAL A 359 11.95 -8.54 6.63
C VAL A 359 11.52 -8.13 8.03
N GLY A 360 10.64 -7.14 8.10
CA GLY A 360 9.88 -6.83 9.30
C GLY A 360 8.50 -7.48 9.24
N THR A 361 7.90 -7.74 10.40
CA THR A 361 6.54 -8.28 10.51
C THR A 361 5.62 -7.33 11.24
N GLY A 362 4.34 -7.47 11.00
CA GLY A 362 3.29 -6.83 11.76
C GLY A 362 2.79 -7.68 12.92
N GLU A 363 1.69 -7.25 13.47
CA GLU A 363 1.02 -7.77 14.65
C GLU A 363 0.52 -9.22 14.49
N GLY A 364 0.29 -9.90 15.60
CA GLY A 364 -0.51 -11.12 15.64
C GLY A 364 -1.99 -10.81 15.39
N TYR A 365 -2.74 -11.73 14.76
CA TYR A 365 -4.19 -11.57 14.61
C TYR A 365 -4.98 -12.31 15.68
N THR A 366 -4.32 -13.17 16.46
CA THR A 366 -4.91 -14.06 17.44
C THR A 366 -4.10 -14.12 18.73
N SER A 367 -4.75 -14.44 19.85
CA SER A 367 -4.10 -14.70 21.14
C SER A 367 -3.66 -16.16 21.27
N PRO A 368 -2.48 -16.41 21.85
CA PRO A 368 -1.46 -15.42 22.17
C PRO A 368 -0.75 -14.91 20.91
N ALA A 369 -0.27 -13.66 20.96
CA ALA A 369 0.56 -13.10 19.89
C ALA A 369 1.79 -14.01 19.63
N ALA A 370 2.07 -14.30 18.37
CA ALA A 370 3.22 -15.10 18.00
C ALA A 370 4.54 -14.39 18.35
N ASP A 371 5.58 -15.15 18.68
CA ASP A 371 6.93 -14.62 18.98
C ASP A 371 7.66 -14.05 17.76
N THR A 372 7.04 -14.20 16.58
CA THR A 372 7.50 -13.66 15.30
C THR A 372 6.63 -12.50 14.78
N SER A 373 5.62 -12.05 15.55
CA SER A 373 4.96 -10.76 15.32
C SER A 373 5.86 -9.62 15.79
N ASP A 374 5.73 -8.46 15.16
CA ASP A 374 6.49 -7.24 15.48
C ASP A 374 7.99 -7.50 15.60
N ALA A 375 8.50 -8.27 14.66
CA ALA A 375 9.83 -8.84 14.66
C ALA A 375 10.59 -8.50 13.38
N VAL A 376 11.91 -8.64 13.44
CA VAL A 376 12.78 -8.72 12.28
C VAL A 376 13.21 -10.17 12.10
N LEU A 377 13.04 -10.68 10.89
CA LEU A 377 13.40 -12.05 10.53
C LEU A 377 14.45 -12.05 9.41
N ALA A 378 15.34 -13.04 9.48
CA ALA A 378 16.33 -13.33 8.45
C ALA A 378 16.06 -14.70 7.82
N PHE A 379 16.05 -14.72 6.48
CA PHE A 379 15.84 -15.93 5.70
C PHE A 379 16.99 -16.14 4.72
N SER A 380 17.38 -17.40 4.49
CA SER A 380 18.31 -17.76 3.42
C SER A 380 17.72 -17.39 2.06
N LEU A 381 18.46 -16.67 1.22
CA LEU A 381 18.08 -16.37 -0.16
C LEU A 381 17.87 -17.65 -0.99
N ALA A 382 18.72 -18.65 -0.75
CA ALA A 382 18.70 -19.88 -1.54
C ALA A 382 17.54 -20.82 -1.19
N THR A 383 17.18 -20.92 0.10
CA THR A 383 16.27 -21.99 0.58
C THR A 383 15.01 -21.49 1.26
N GLY A 384 14.95 -20.20 1.66
CA GLY A 384 13.88 -19.67 2.49
C GLY A 384 13.91 -20.13 3.95
N GLU A 385 14.95 -20.87 4.37
CA GLU A 385 15.10 -21.28 5.76
C GLU A 385 15.32 -20.08 6.66
N ARG A 386 14.52 -19.98 7.74
CA ARG A 386 14.66 -18.93 8.74
C ARG A 386 15.96 -19.13 9.54
N GLN A 387 16.87 -18.17 9.46
CA GLN A 387 18.14 -18.21 10.17
C GLN A 387 18.03 -17.66 11.58
N TRP A 388 17.27 -16.60 11.76
CA TRP A 388 16.96 -16.01 13.06
C TRP A 388 15.70 -15.15 13.01
N ALA A 389 15.11 -14.90 14.17
CA ALA A 389 14.08 -13.93 14.42
C ALA A 389 14.43 -13.09 15.65
N LYS A 390 14.11 -11.81 15.62
CA LYS A 390 14.25 -10.89 16.74
C LYS A 390 12.97 -10.12 16.93
N GLN A 391 12.13 -10.51 17.87
CA GLN A 391 10.95 -9.77 18.28
C GLN A 391 11.35 -8.45 18.94
N LEU A 392 10.77 -7.34 18.55
CA LEU A 392 11.00 -6.00 19.09
C LEU A 392 9.88 -5.58 20.04
N LEU A 393 8.67 -6.07 19.80
CA LEU A 393 7.52 -5.88 20.69
C LEU A 393 6.80 -7.23 20.84
N GLY A 394 6.70 -7.73 22.08
CA GLY A 394 5.94 -8.94 22.40
C GLY A 394 4.55 -8.62 22.89
N GLY A 395 3.59 -9.53 22.64
CA GLY A 395 2.22 -9.37 23.10
C GLY A 395 1.41 -8.33 22.32
N ASP A 396 1.79 -8.02 21.09
CA ASP A 396 1.00 -7.21 20.17
C ASP A 396 0.18 -8.14 19.27
N ALA A 397 -1.09 -8.33 19.64
CA ALA A 397 -2.08 -8.98 18.80
C ALA A 397 -3.29 -8.06 18.65
N TRP A 398 -3.66 -7.82 17.39
CA TRP A 398 -4.71 -6.90 17.03
C TRP A 398 -5.36 -7.29 15.69
N ASN A 399 -6.64 -6.97 15.53
CA ASN A 399 -7.33 -6.99 14.26
C ASN A 399 -8.49 -5.98 14.28
N MET A 400 -9.18 -5.77 13.14
CA MET A 400 -10.22 -4.75 13.00
C MET A 400 -11.43 -4.98 13.93
N ALA A 401 -11.66 -6.19 14.42
CA ALA A 401 -12.73 -6.44 15.41
C ALA A 401 -12.53 -5.62 16.69
N CYS A 402 -11.29 -5.27 17.03
CA CYS A 402 -10.98 -4.42 18.19
C CYS A 402 -11.53 -2.99 18.06
N PHE A 403 -11.76 -2.51 16.83
CA PHE A 403 -12.38 -1.19 16.60
C PHE A 403 -13.92 -1.21 16.56
N ILE A 404 -14.53 -2.35 16.22
CA ILE A 404 -15.95 -2.40 15.84
C ILE A 404 -16.88 -2.71 17.03
N GLY A 405 -16.46 -2.53 18.27
CA GLY A 405 -17.28 -2.80 19.46
C GLY A 405 -17.60 -4.27 19.63
N GLU A 406 -18.46 -4.84 20.36
CA GLU A 406 -18.69 -6.27 20.59
C GLU A 406 -17.64 -7.19 19.93
N ALA A 407 -16.38 -7.01 20.33
CA ALA A 407 -15.16 -7.46 19.68
C ALA A 407 -15.06 -9.00 19.58
N ALA A 408 -15.88 -9.58 18.69
CA ALA A 408 -16.04 -11.02 18.55
C ALA A 408 -14.73 -11.76 18.32
N ASN A 409 -13.90 -11.20 17.46
CA ASN A 409 -12.61 -11.75 17.05
C ASN A 409 -11.40 -10.91 17.52
N CYS A 410 -11.59 -9.86 18.32
CA CYS A 410 -10.47 -9.13 18.91
C CYS A 410 -9.67 -10.08 19.82
N PRO A 411 -8.34 -10.15 19.68
CA PRO A 411 -7.49 -10.90 20.61
C PRO A 411 -7.52 -10.27 22.01
N GLU A 412 -7.16 -11.07 23.02
CA GLU A 412 -7.20 -10.64 24.43
C GLU A 412 -6.23 -9.50 24.73
N GLU A 413 -5.12 -9.45 23.99
CA GLU A 413 -4.10 -8.42 24.12
C GLU A 413 -4.63 -7.03 23.72
N ASP A 414 -5.56 -6.95 22.75
CA ASP A 414 -6.01 -5.68 22.14
C ASP A 414 -4.83 -4.71 21.98
N GLY A 415 -3.80 -5.20 21.30
CA GLY A 415 -2.48 -4.58 21.26
C GLY A 415 -2.44 -3.23 20.55
N PRO A 416 -1.34 -2.50 20.66
CA PRO A 416 -1.24 -1.14 20.14
C PRO A 416 -1.06 -1.05 18.61
N ASP A 417 -0.94 -2.17 17.90
CA ASP A 417 -0.70 -2.23 16.43
C ASP A 417 0.59 -1.47 16.03
N LEU A 418 1.71 -1.83 16.66
CA LEU A 418 3.01 -1.16 16.46
C LEU A 418 3.95 -1.93 15.53
N ASP A 419 3.49 -2.29 14.38
CA ASP A 419 4.22 -3.06 13.36
C ASP A 419 5.61 -2.54 13.03
N ILE A 420 6.46 -3.45 12.56
CA ILE A 420 7.64 -3.13 11.77
C ILE A 420 7.22 -2.88 10.32
N GLY A 421 6.63 -1.71 10.08
CA GLY A 421 6.09 -1.34 8.77
C GLY A 421 7.14 -0.82 7.79
N ALA A 422 8.25 -0.30 8.29
CA ALA A 422 9.35 0.16 7.46
C ALA A 422 10.20 -1.02 6.98
N SER A 423 10.64 -0.96 5.71
CA SER A 423 11.69 -1.88 5.25
C SER A 423 12.96 -1.67 6.07
N THR A 424 13.61 -2.75 6.47
CA THR A 424 14.92 -2.67 7.11
C THR A 424 15.93 -2.01 6.17
N VAL A 425 16.87 -1.26 6.71
CA VAL A 425 17.96 -0.63 5.95
C VAL A 425 19.26 -1.29 6.33
N LEU A 426 19.91 -1.96 5.38
CA LEU A 426 21.25 -2.52 5.61
C LEU A 426 22.30 -1.42 5.38
N TRP A 427 22.91 -0.98 6.44
CA TRP A 427 24.01 -0.03 6.41
C TRP A 427 25.34 -0.74 6.68
N SER A 428 26.24 -0.66 5.70
CA SER A 428 27.61 -1.19 5.79
C SER A 428 28.57 -0.01 5.71
N GLY A 429 29.24 0.31 6.78
CA GLY A 429 30.16 1.43 6.82
C GLY A 429 30.91 1.48 8.15
N GLY A 430 32.14 1.03 8.16
CA GLY A 430 32.96 0.94 9.35
C GLY A 430 33.31 -0.49 9.74
N GLU A 431 33.53 -0.74 11.03
CA GLU A 431 33.91 -2.06 11.54
C GLU A 431 32.73 -3.06 11.62
N ARG A 432 31.50 -2.60 11.51
CA ARG A 432 30.29 -3.41 11.66
C ARG A 432 29.22 -2.98 10.68
N ASP A 433 28.40 -3.93 10.28
CA ASP A 433 27.14 -3.66 9.58
C ASP A 433 26.01 -3.53 10.57
N TYR A 434 24.98 -2.76 10.19
CA TYR A 434 23.79 -2.56 11.00
C TYR A 434 22.54 -2.75 10.13
N LEU A 435 21.52 -3.38 10.73
CA LEU A 435 20.15 -3.30 10.25
C LEU A 435 19.42 -2.19 11.02
N LEU A 436 19.07 -1.13 10.33
CA LEU A 436 18.24 -0.06 10.89
C LEU A 436 16.78 -0.36 10.62
N VAL A 437 15.96 -0.32 11.67
CA VAL A 437 14.57 -0.77 11.64
C VAL A 437 13.68 0.27 12.28
N GLY A 438 12.73 0.83 11.51
CA GLY A 438 11.72 1.73 12.02
C GLY A 438 10.43 0.99 12.39
N GLN A 439 9.82 1.35 13.51
CA GLN A 439 8.55 0.82 14.00
C GLN A 439 7.47 1.90 14.01
N LYS A 440 6.19 1.53 13.96
CA LYS A 440 5.05 2.47 14.06
C LYS A 440 5.06 3.30 15.36
N SER A 441 5.71 2.84 16.43
CA SER A 441 5.94 3.59 17.67
C SER A 441 6.71 4.90 17.48
N GLY A 442 7.45 5.03 16.36
CA GLY A 442 8.43 6.09 16.13
C GLY A 442 9.84 5.72 16.58
N ASP A 443 10.02 4.54 17.18
CA ASP A 443 11.33 4.04 17.54
C ASP A 443 12.14 3.55 16.33
N VAL A 444 13.44 3.70 16.40
CA VAL A 444 14.40 3.16 15.42
C VAL A 444 15.38 2.26 16.16
N TYR A 445 15.44 1.02 15.73
CA TYR A 445 16.37 0.02 16.27
C TYR A 445 17.57 -0.13 15.36
N ALA A 446 18.73 -0.44 15.95
CA ALA A 446 19.92 -0.87 15.25
C ALA A 446 20.30 -2.28 15.74
N LEU A 447 20.23 -3.26 14.84
CA LEU A 447 20.52 -4.67 15.07
C LEU A 447 21.84 -5.05 14.42
#